data_c1e6e3cfa931049327ed955a69325de8
#
_entry.id   c1e6e3cfa931049327ed955a69325de8
#
_cell.length_a   1.000
_cell.length_b   1.000
_cell.length_c   1.000
_cell.angle_alpha   90.00
_cell.angle_beta   90.00
_cell.angle_gamma   90.00
#
_symmetry.space_group_name_H-M   'P 1'
#
loop_
_entity.id
_entity.type
_entity.pdbx_description
1 polymer ?
#
loop_
_entity_poly.entity_id
_entity_poly.type
_entity_poly.pdbx_seq_one_letter_code
_entity_poly.pdbx_strand_id
1 'polypeptide(L)'
;MLTNNAYPHGLMVNESNPSYYSIMNYEIELKLRLNTGELPLLEKALASHQFISEPTLKLLNRYFDTPDMGLSQGGAALRIRQQGIIDSIGTVTDARIIQTLKTRGSSLAGLHQRMEWDWPLTEVELDLSLIQNGDAQRHLPPTLILDEIAPLFTTDFRRKVWMYQQGETLIELVLDQGEVSTDEHSIDLLELELELKQGQPEVLFQVAQQLADQCPVLMSDISKAERGYGLLARSTRYVGIKKDWAGEIPSFDQQQDVISCFKTFFSFQLSSLQRSLEYSIWDDQHDQQAQAASQIMLLHNLLSLFAHIDCLPDAQLLQRQLDQASQAPLELSRLWGQLSLACGYWLFNLSKDCAAFEMTKDEKISMHFHVEQLAKGIPS
;
A
#
# COMPACT_ATOMS: atom_id res chain seq x y z
N MET A 1 -29.35 10.02 9.68
CA MET A 1 -28.62 11.21 9.21
C MET A 1 -27.17 10.77 9.08
N LEU A 2 -26.69 10.66 7.85
CA LEU A 2 -25.29 10.31 7.56
C LEU A 2 -24.45 11.55 7.84
N THR A 3 -23.73 11.57 8.94
CA THR A 3 -22.68 12.56 9.15
C THR A 3 -21.46 12.12 8.32
N ASN A 4 -21.22 12.79 7.21
CA ASN A 4 -19.98 12.69 6.46
C ASN A 4 -18.83 13.24 7.30
N ASN A 5 -18.25 12.44 8.18
CA ASN A 5 -16.92 12.69 8.68
C ASN A 5 -15.93 12.11 7.66
N ALA A 6 -15.69 12.87 6.61
CA ALA A 6 -14.60 12.58 5.68
C ALA A 6 -13.29 12.84 6.43
N TYR A 7 -12.52 11.77 6.68
CA TYR A 7 -11.11 11.94 7.00
C TYR A 7 -10.43 12.65 5.83
N PRO A 8 -9.51 13.60 6.08
CA PRO A 8 -8.92 14.45 5.03
C PRO A 8 -8.14 13.69 3.96
N HIS A 9 -8.08 12.36 4.01
CA HIS A 9 -7.41 11.50 3.03
C HIS A 9 -8.28 10.36 2.51
N GLY A 10 -9.61 10.51 2.52
CA GLY A 10 -10.51 9.58 1.84
C GLY A 10 -10.79 8.25 2.54
N LEU A 11 -10.25 8.02 3.74
CA LEU A 11 -10.67 6.88 4.57
C LEU A 11 -12.08 7.16 5.11
N MET A 12 -13.09 6.54 4.50
CA MET A 12 -14.45 6.60 5.01
C MET A 12 -14.62 5.55 6.10
N VAL A 13 -14.68 5.98 7.36
CA VAL A 13 -14.99 5.11 8.50
C VAL A 13 -16.44 5.34 8.89
N ASN A 14 -17.23 4.28 8.87
CA ASN A 14 -18.57 4.31 9.46
C ASN A 14 -18.50 3.71 10.87
N GLU A 15 -18.39 4.58 11.89
CA GLU A 15 -18.26 4.18 13.29
C GLU A 15 -19.48 3.41 13.82
N SER A 16 -20.61 3.39 13.10
CA SER A 16 -21.87 2.84 13.59
C SER A 16 -22.18 1.42 13.12
N ASN A 17 -21.43 0.84 12.15
CA ASN A 17 -21.70 -0.53 11.69
C ASN A 17 -20.48 -1.19 11.01
N PRO A 18 -19.76 -2.12 11.69
CA PRO A 18 -18.62 -2.85 11.11
C PRO A 18 -18.97 -3.70 9.88
N SER A 19 -20.24 -4.11 9.73
CA SER A 19 -20.70 -4.87 8.56
C SER A 19 -20.78 -4.04 7.27
N TYR A 20 -20.54 -2.72 7.33
CA TYR A 20 -20.71 -1.82 6.19
C TYR A 20 -19.61 -1.94 5.14
N TYR A 21 -18.41 -2.42 5.55
CA TYR A 21 -17.29 -2.62 4.62
C TYR A 21 -17.53 -3.71 3.56
N SER A 22 -18.38 -4.69 3.87
CA SER A 22 -18.73 -5.77 2.93
C SER A 22 -19.79 -5.38 1.88
N ILE A 23 -20.45 -4.23 2.06
CA ILE A 23 -21.52 -3.75 1.15
C ILE A 23 -20.98 -2.77 0.10
N MET A 24 -19.87 -2.11 0.38
CA MET A 24 -19.16 -1.26 -0.58
C MET A 24 -17.92 -2.03 -1.04
N ASN A 25 -17.70 -2.25 -2.29
CA ASN A 25 -16.56 -2.93 -2.93
C ASN A 25 -15.19 -2.32 -2.54
N TYR A 26 -14.96 -2.07 -1.24
CA TYR A 26 -13.74 -1.52 -0.69
C TYR A 26 -12.86 -2.61 -0.11
N GLU A 27 -11.63 -2.67 -0.59
CA GLU A 27 -10.55 -3.46 -0.04
C GLU A 27 -9.72 -2.57 0.91
N ILE A 28 -9.47 -3.04 2.13
CA ILE A 28 -8.54 -2.40 3.08
C ILE A 28 -7.44 -3.39 3.37
N GLU A 29 -6.21 -3.05 3.02
CA GLU A 29 -5.07 -3.95 3.16
C GLU A 29 -3.81 -3.21 3.60
N LEU A 30 -2.93 -3.94 4.28
CA LEU A 30 -1.58 -3.53 4.61
C LEU A 30 -0.61 -4.52 3.98
N LYS A 31 0.38 -4.03 3.24
CA LYS A 31 1.37 -4.87 2.55
C LYS A 31 2.71 -4.80 3.25
N LEU A 32 3.37 -5.97 3.32
CA LEU A 32 4.70 -6.11 3.86
C LEU A 32 5.61 -6.82 2.84
N ARG A 33 6.79 -6.29 2.66
CA ARG A 33 7.88 -6.90 1.90
C ARG A 33 8.78 -7.69 2.84
N LEU A 34 9.28 -8.82 2.37
CA LEU A 34 10.31 -9.62 3.05
C LEU A 34 11.24 -10.26 2.01
N ASN A 35 12.40 -10.72 2.46
CA ASN A 35 13.32 -11.50 1.63
C ASN A 35 13.08 -13.01 1.83
N THR A 36 13.47 -13.81 0.85
CA THR A 36 13.31 -15.28 0.90
C THR A 36 13.99 -15.90 2.12
N GLY A 37 15.14 -15.35 2.54
CA GLY A 37 15.85 -15.81 3.75
C GLY A 37 15.07 -15.64 5.06
N GLU A 38 14.05 -14.77 5.07
CA GLU A 38 13.23 -14.49 6.24
C GLU A 38 12.00 -15.41 6.39
N LEU A 39 11.71 -16.23 5.38
CA LEU A 39 10.57 -17.16 5.40
C LEU A 39 10.53 -18.05 6.64
N PRO A 40 11.63 -18.66 7.10
CA PRO A 40 11.59 -19.48 8.31
C PRO A 40 11.21 -18.70 9.57
N LEU A 41 11.60 -17.40 9.66
CA LEU A 41 11.22 -16.52 10.77
C LEU A 41 9.74 -16.17 10.70
N LEU A 42 9.22 -15.87 9.51
CA LEU A 42 7.81 -15.63 9.29
C LEU A 42 6.96 -16.85 9.66
N GLU A 43 7.33 -18.04 9.18
CA GLU A 43 6.61 -19.27 9.50
C GLU A 43 6.60 -19.54 11.01
N LYS A 44 7.71 -19.28 11.70
CA LYS A 44 7.78 -19.38 13.15
C LYS A 44 6.89 -18.34 13.85
N ALA A 45 6.86 -17.10 13.36
CA ALA A 45 6.00 -16.05 13.88
C ALA A 45 4.53 -16.41 13.73
N LEU A 46 4.12 -16.88 12.56
CA LEU A 46 2.75 -17.34 12.28
C LEU A 46 2.33 -18.52 13.14
N ALA A 47 3.23 -19.47 13.36
CA ALA A 47 2.96 -20.62 14.25
C ALA A 47 2.80 -20.23 15.72
N SER A 48 3.34 -19.08 16.16
CA SER A 48 3.22 -18.57 17.55
C SER A 48 1.93 -17.79 17.79
N HIS A 49 1.17 -17.44 16.75
CA HIS A 49 -0.09 -16.70 16.81
C HIS A 49 -1.28 -17.61 16.49
N GLN A 50 -2.48 -17.17 16.81
CA GLN A 50 -3.71 -17.95 16.54
C GLN A 50 -4.15 -17.79 15.07
N PHE A 51 -3.25 -18.10 14.13
CA PHE A 51 -3.55 -18.10 12.71
C PHE A 51 -4.07 -19.46 12.28
N ILE A 52 -5.20 -19.49 11.59
CA ILE A 52 -5.80 -20.70 11.03
C ILE A 52 -5.38 -20.80 9.57
N SER A 53 -4.61 -21.82 9.22
CA SER A 53 -4.15 -22.04 7.85
C SER A 53 -5.28 -22.56 6.97
N GLU A 54 -5.42 -21.96 5.80
CA GLU A 54 -6.32 -22.36 4.73
C GLU A 54 -5.55 -23.11 3.60
N PRO A 55 -6.26 -23.76 2.67
CA PRO A 55 -5.60 -24.38 1.53
C PRO A 55 -4.75 -23.40 0.72
N THR A 56 -3.59 -23.88 0.27
CA THR A 56 -2.72 -23.10 -0.62
C THR A 56 -3.36 -22.96 -1.99
N LEU A 57 -3.29 -21.75 -2.54
CA LEU A 57 -3.81 -21.44 -3.87
C LEU A 57 -2.68 -21.31 -4.89
N LYS A 58 -2.94 -21.70 -6.14
CA LYS A 58 -2.18 -21.30 -7.32
C LYS A 58 -2.94 -20.20 -8.03
N LEU A 59 -2.27 -19.08 -8.32
CA LEU A 59 -2.84 -17.92 -8.99
C LEU A 59 -2.01 -17.57 -10.21
N LEU A 60 -2.70 -17.39 -11.35
CA LEU A 60 -2.15 -16.79 -12.56
C LEU A 60 -3.02 -15.59 -12.92
N ASN A 61 -2.43 -14.41 -12.91
CA ASN A 61 -3.12 -13.20 -13.34
C ASN A 61 -2.51 -12.70 -14.65
N ARG A 62 -3.37 -12.34 -15.58
CA ARG A 62 -3.02 -11.61 -16.78
C ARG A 62 -3.56 -10.20 -16.66
N TYR A 63 -2.68 -9.20 -16.76
CA TYR A 63 -3.03 -7.79 -16.69
C TYR A 63 -3.19 -7.18 -18.07
N PHE A 64 -4.12 -6.25 -18.17
CA PHE A 64 -4.55 -5.64 -19.42
C PHE A 64 -4.56 -4.13 -19.31
N ASP A 65 -4.18 -3.44 -20.39
CA ASP A 65 -4.31 -1.99 -20.53
C ASP A 65 -4.33 -1.62 -22.03
N THR A 66 -4.60 -0.36 -22.31
CA THR A 66 -4.45 0.21 -23.65
C THR A 66 -2.97 0.42 -23.99
N PRO A 67 -2.59 0.56 -25.28
CA PRO A 67 -1.18 0.78 -25.68
C PRO A 67 -0.56 2.03 -25.05
N ASP A 68 -1.34 3.05 -24.76
CA ASP A 68 -0.92 4.29 -24.08
C ASP A 68 -1.01 4.23 -22.56
N MET A 69 -1.31 3.05 -21.98
CA MET A 69 -1.44 2.83 -20.54
C MET A 69 -2.56 3.65 -19.89
N GLY A 70 -3.69 3.79 -20.57
CA GLY A 70 -4.79 4.63 -20.13
C GLY A 70 -5.42 4.21 -18.80
N LEU A 71 -5.51 2.90 -18.51
CA LEU A 71 -5.94 2.40 -17.19
C LEU A 71 -4.95 2.78 -16.09
N SER A 72 -3.68 2.46 -16.27
CA SER A 72 -2.63 2.75 -15.30
C SER A 72 -2.49 4.24 -15.03
N GLN A 73 -2.52 5.09 -16.07
CA GLN A 73 -2.49 6.55 -15.94
C GLN A 73 -3.72 7.07 -15.19
N GLY A 74 -4.88 6.43 -15.38
CA GLY A 74 -6.11 6.71 -14.64
C GLY A 74 -6.10 6.15 -13.20
N GLY A 75 -5.06 5.41 -12.82
CA GLY A 75 -4.94 4.78 -11.51
C GLY A 75 -5.82 3.53 -11.38
N ALA A 76 -6.10 2.85 -12.49
CA ALA A 76 -6.84 1.60 -12.53
C ALA A 76 -5.96 0.43 -12.96
N ALA A 77 -6.33 -0.80 -12.55
CA ALA A 77 -5.70 -2.03 -12.99
C ALA A 77 -6.79 -3.07 -13.31
N LEU A 78 -6.74 -3.63 -14.51
CA LEU A 78 -7.65 -4.65 -14.98
C LEU A 78 -6.89 -5.97 -15.17
N ARG A 79 -7.45 -7.06 -14.64
CA ARG A 79 -6.86 -8.39 -14.78
C ARG A 79 -7.91 -9.47 -14.97
N ILE A 80 -7.48 -10.59 -15.58
CA ILE A 80 -8.14 -11.88 -15.43
C ILE A 80 -7.27 -12.73 -14.52
N ARG A 81 -7.88 -13.31 -13.49
CA ARG A 81 -7.26 -14.23 -12.54
C ARG A 81 -7.79 -15.63 -12.77
N GLN A 82 -6.89 -16.56 -12.98
CA GLN A 82 -7.15 -17.99 -12.83
C GLN A 82 -6.63 -18.41 -11.46
N GLN A 83 -7.46 -19.00 -10.63
CA GLN A 83 -7.04 -19.47 -9.31
C GLN A 83 -7.65 -20.82 -9.00
N GLY A 84 -6.96 -21.63 -8.20
CA GLY A 84 -7.45 -22.91 -7.71
C GLY A 84 -6.63 -23.41 -6.54
N ILE A 85 -7.15 -24.39 -5.80
CA ILE A 85 -6.45 -25.04 -4.70
C ILE A 85 -5.36 -25.92 -5.29
N ILE A 86 -4.12 -25.76 -4.80
CA ILE A 86 -2.99 -26.58 -5.22
C ILE A 86 -2.58 -27.53 -4.10
N ASP A 87 -2.44 -28.82 -4.42
CA ASP A 87 -1.94 -29.83 -3.50
C ASP A 87 -0.40 -29.93 -3.47
N SER A 88 0.13 -30.82 -2.64
CA SER A 88 1.58 -31.03 -2.47
C SER A 88 2.29 -31.60 -3.71
N ILE A 89 1.55 -32.22 -4.64
CA ILE A 89 2.08 -32.78 -5.88
C ILE A 89 1.85 -31.86 -7.09
N GLY A 90 1.24 -30.67 -6.88
CA GLY A 90 1.06 -29.66 -7.91
C GLY A 90 -0.26 -29.74 -8.68
N THR A 91 -1.21 -30.60 -8.26
CA THR A 91 -2.54 -30.67 -8.89
C THR A 91 -3.38 -29.50 -8.45
N VAL A 92 -4.02 -28.84 -9.43
CA VAL A 92 -4.93 -27.71 -9.18
C VAL A 92 -6.37 -28.21 -9.27
N THR A 93 -7.15 -27.93 -8.24
CA THR A 93 -8.58 -28.25 -8.14
C THR A 93 -9.39 -27.00 -7.82
N ASP A 94 -10.71 -27.06 -7.93
CA ASP A 94 -11.65 -25.93 -7.68
C ASP A 94 -11.24 -24.67 -8.43
N ALA A 95 -10.88 -24.83 -9.71
CA ALA A 95 -10.42 -23.74 -10.55
C ALA A 95 -11.54 -22.72 -10.81
N ARG A 96 -11.23 -21.43 -10.67
CA ARG A 96 -12.11 -20.29 -10.91
C ARG A 96 -11.41 -19.28 -11.80
N ILE A 97 -12.20 -18.59 -12.61
CA ILE A 97 -11.74 -17.47 -13.44
C ILE A 97 -12.49 -16.23 -12.98
N ILE A 98 -11.75 -15.16 -12.70
CA ILE A 98 -12.29 -13.91 -12.16
C ILE A 98 -11.70 -12.75 -12.94
N GLN A 99 -12.54 -11.90 -13.51
CA GLN A 99 -12.15 -10.58 -13.99
C GLN A 99 -12.20 -9.61 -12.83
N THR A 100 -11.10 -8.88 -12.59
CA THR A 100 -11.00 -7.91 -11.51
C THR A 100 -10.64 -6.54 -12.08
N LEU A 101 -11.36 -5.51 -11.66
CA LEU A 101 -10.98 -4.11 -11.83
C LEU A 101 -10.73 -3.51 -10.46
N LYS A 102 -9.52 -2.96 -10.28
CA LYS A 102 -9.16 -2.14 -9.11
C LYS A 102 -8.95 -0.71 -9.56
N THR A 103 -9.41 0.26 -8.76
CA THR A 103 -9.21 1.67 -9.09
C THR A 103 -8.30 2.36 -8.09
N ARG A 104 -7.91 3.61 -8.41
CA ARG A 104 -7.14 4.44 -7.48
C ARG A 104 -7.90 4.57 -6.17
N GLY A 105 -7.20 4.24 -5.10
CA GLY A 105 -7.67 4.43 -3.74
C GLY A 105 -6.85 5.47 -3.02
N SER A 106 -6.92 5.44 -1.70
CA SER A 106 -6.03 6.16 -0.81
C SER A 106 -5.01 5.21 -0.21
N SER A 107 -3.80 5.69 0.00
CA SER A 107 -2.82 5.06 0.85
C SER A 107 -2.47 6.02 1.98
N LEU A 108 -2.53 5.53 3.20
CA LEU A 108 -2.07 6.24 4.38
C LEU A 108 -0.99 5.41 5.04
N ALA A 109 0.26 5.77 4.75
CA ALA A 109 1.42 5.12 5.36
C ALA A 109 1.40 3.59 5.24
N GLY A 110 1.13 3.06 4.03
CA GLY A 110 1.10 1.62 3.74
C GLY A 110 -0.23 0.92 4.00
N LEU A 111 -1.20 1.59 4.62
CA LEU A 111 -2.58 1.12 4.66
C LEU A 111 -3.29 1.58 3.38
N HIS A 112 -3.63 0.62 2.53
CA HIS A 112 -4.31 0.87 1.26
C HIS A 112 -5.80 0.68 1.41
N GLN A 113 -6.56 1.59 0.83
CA GLN A 113 -8.01 1.47 0.68
C GLN A 113 -8.38 1.81 -0.76
N ARG A 114 -9.03 0.89 -1.47
CA ARG A 114 -9.42 1.08 -2.87
C ARG A 114 -10.69 0.33 -3.21
N MET A 115 -11.37 0.77 -4.27
CA MET A 115 -12.51 0.05 -4.81
C MET A 115 -12.04 -1.10 -5.70
N GLU A 116 -12.70 -2.24 -5.56
CA GLU A 116 -12.47 -3.45 -6.34
C GLU A 116 -13.80 -4.05 -6.80
N TRP A 117 -13.84 -4.48 -8.04
CA TRP A 117 -14.96 -5.24 -8.63
C TRP A 117 -14.43 -6.57 -9.12
N ASP A 118 -15.03 -7.63 -8.67
CA ASP A 118 -14.77 -9.01 -9.09
C ASP A 118 -15.98 -9.58 -9.84
N TRP A 119 -15.73 -10.07 -11.04
CA TRP A 119 -16.75 -10.75 -11.86
C TRP A 119 -16.30 -12.16 -12.19
N PRO A 120 -17.03 -13.21 -11.75
CA PRO A 120 -16.78 -14.57 -12.17
C PRO A 120 -16.95 -14.71 -13.69
N LEU A 121 -15.98 -15.38 -14.33
CA LEU A 121 -16.02 -15.69 -15.76
C LEU A 121 -16.09 -17.19 -15.98
N THR A 122 -16.61 -17.60 -17.16
CA THR A 122 -16.59 -19.00 -17.62
C THR A 122 -15.38 -19.31 -18.49
N GLU A 123 -14.76 -18.29 -19.08
CA GLU A 123 -13.63 -18.41 -20.01
C GLU A 123 -12.54 -17.38 -19.64
N VAL A 124 -11.30 -17.61 -20.12
CA VAL A 124 -10.14 -16.74 -19.86
C VAL A 124 -10.10 -15.60 -20.88
N GLU A 125 -11.22 -14.92 -21.06
CA GLU A 125 -11.39 -13.80 -21.98
C GLU A 125 -12.03 -12.62 -21.25
N LEU A 126 -11.61 -11.37 -21.61
CA LEU A 126 -12.21 -10.17 -21.02
C LEU A 126 -13.65 -10.00 -21.46
N ASP A 127 -14.53 -9.78 -20.51
CA ASP A 127 -15.88 -9.29 -20.77
C ASP A 127 -15.95 -7.80 -20.41
N LEU A 128 -15.68 -6.95 -21.40
CA LEU A 128 -15.72 -5.50 -21.23
C LEU A 128 -17.14 -4.97 -20.96
N SER A 129 -18.18 -5.73 -21.29
CA SER A 129 -19.56 -5.36 -21.01
C SER A 129 -19.85 -5.26 -19.51
N LEU A 130 -19.15 -6.03 -18.67
CA LEU A 130 -19.25 -5.99 -17.21
C LEU A 130 -18.77 -4.64 -16.65
N ILE A 131 -17.82 -4.02 -17.32
CA ILE A 131 -17.31 -2.69 -16.96
C ILE A 131 -18.27 -1.62 -17.52
N GLN A 132 -18.61 -1.71 -18.81
CA GLN A 132 -19.43 -0.70 -19.52
C GLN A 132 -20.84 -0.55 -18.95
N ASN A 133 -21.45 -1.65 -18.53
CA ASN A 133 -22.82 -1.67 -18.01
C ASN A 133 -22.91 -1.52 -16.49
N GLY A 134 -21.76 -1.44 -15.81
CA GLY A 134 -21.67 -1.39 -14.36
C GLY A 134 -21.32 -0.02 -13.79
N ASP A 135 -21.31 0.06 -12.46
CA ASP A 135 -20.88 1.24 -11.71
C ASP A 135 -19.38 1.52 -11.88
N ALA A 136 -18.60 0.49 -12.17
CA ALA A 136 -17.14 0.54 -12.37
C ALA A 136 -16.72 1.54 -13.46
N GLN A 137 -17.52 1.71 -14.51
CA GLN A 137 -17.21 2.63 -15.62
C GLN A 137 -17.01 4.09 -15.16
N ARG A 138 -17.75 4.52 -14.12
CA ARG A 138 -17.66 5.90 -13.60
C ARG A 138 -16.33 6.24 -12.98
N HIS A 139 -15.55 5.22 -12.67
CA HIS A 139 -14.24 5.32 -12.02
C HIS A 139 -13.07 5.21 -13.00
N LEU A 140 -13.38 5.05 -14.30
CA LEU A 140 -12.38 5.00 -15.36
C LEU A 140 -12.22 6.36 -16.05
N PRO A 141 -11.04 6.64 -16.65
CA PRO A 141 -10.85 7.83 -17.45
C PRO A 141 -11.88 7.92 -18.59
N PRO A 142 -12.53 9.05 -18.80
CA PRO A 142 -13.52 9.21 -19.88
C PRO A 142 -12.92 9.10 -21.29
N THR A 143 -11.59 9.24 -21.39
CA THR A 143 -10.82 9.13 -22.64
C THR A 143 -10.38 7.70 -22.95
N LEU A 144 -10.64 6.74 -22.05
CA LEU A 144 -10.22 5.35 -22.22
C LEU A 144 -10.98 4.66 -23.36
N ILE A 145 -10.24 4.11 -24.32
CA ILE A 145 -10.80 3.34 -25.45
C ILE A 145 -10.74 1.85 -25.08
N LEU A 146 -11.87 1.32 -24.59
CA LEU A 146 -11.93 -0.06 -24.09
C LEU A 146 -11.57 -1.11 -25.16
N ASP A 147 -11.90 -0.87 -26.43
CA ASP A 147 -11.63 -1.79 -27.54
C ASP A 147 -10.11 -1.93 -27.86
N GLU A 148 -9.28 -1.05 -27.33
CA GLU A 148 -7.82 -1.11 -27.49
C GLU A 148 -7.12 -1.86 -26.36
N ILE A 149 -7.86 -2.34 -25.34
CA ILE A 149 -7.30 -3.06 -24.21
C ILE A 149 -6.73 -4.41 -24.67
N ALA A 150 -5.45 -4.65 -24.32
CA ALA A 150 -4.70 -5.85 -24.67
C ALA A 150 -3.89 -6.38 -23.47
N PRO A 151 -3.50 -7.67 -23.47
CA PRO A 151 -2.67 -8.22 -22.41
C PRO A 151 -1.25 -7.63 -22.44
N LEU A 152 -0.69 -7.31 -21.26
CA LEU A 152 0.61 -6.67 -21.13
C LEU A 152 1.64 -7.50 -20.35
N PHE A 153 1.25 -8.04 -19.20
CA PHE A 153 2.13 -8.80 -18.32
C PHE A 153 1.33 -9.78 -17.47
N THR A 154 2.05 -10.69 -16.83
CA THR A 154 1.47 -11.71 -15.96
C THR A 154 2.08 -11.68 -14.57
N THR A 155 1.33 -12.19 -13.58
CA THR A 155 1.88 -12.59 -12.29
C THR A 155 1.48 -14.03 -12.02
N ASP A 156 2.45 -14.88 -11.74
CA ASP A 156 2.28 -16.30 -11.49
C ASP A 156 2.86 -16.67 -10.13
N PHE A 157 2.01 -17.05 -9.18
CA PHE A 157 2.45 -17.27 -7.81
C PHE A 157 1.59 -18.29 -7.05
N ARG A 158 2.16 -18.80 -5.96
CA ARG A 158 1.45 -19.56 -4.94
C ARG A 158 1.09 -18.62 -3.81
N ARG A 159 -0.11 -18.77 -3.28
CA ARG A 159 -0.65 -18.02 -2.15
C ARG A 159 -0.90 -18.95 -0.99
N LYS A 160 -0.14 -18.82 0.11
CA LYS A 160 -0.50 -19.40 1.39
C LYS A 160 -1.45 -18.42 2.09
N VAL A 161 -2.51 -18.96 2.71
CA VAL A 161 -3.58 -18.17 3.32
C VAL A 161 -3.74 -18.55 4.77
N TRP A 162 -3.92 -17.56 5.62
CA TRP A 162 -4.28 -17.74 7.03
C TRP A 162 -5.39 -16.76 7.41
N MET A 163 -6.30 -17.25 8.24
CA MET A 163 -7.30 -16.40 8.87
C MET A 163 -6.88 -16.10 10.31
N TYR A 164 -7.04 -14.84 10.71
CA TYR A 164 -6.77 -14.39 12.08
C TYR A 164 -7.96 -13.62 12.60
N GLN A 165 -8.40 -13.95 13.82
CA GLN A 165 -9.53 -13.28 14.46
C GLN A 165 -9.12 -12.70 15.82
N GLN A 166 -9.44 -11.40 16.03
CA GLN A 166 -9.27 -10.70 17.29
C GLN A 166 -10.56 -9.97 17.63
N GLY A 167 -11.30 -10.49 18.60
CA GLY A 167 -12.65 -9.97 18.92
C GLY A 167 -13.58 -10.09 17.71
N GLU A 168 -14.15 -8.97 17.26
CA GLU A 168 -15.00 -8.90 16.07
C GLU A 168 -14.22 -8.65 14.77
N THR A 169 -12.90 -8.47 14.85
CA THR A 169 -12.04 -8.20 13.67
C THR A 169 -11.55 -9.51 13.08
N LEU A 170 -11.79 -9.68 11.78
CA LEU A 170 -11.32 -10.79 10.97
C LEU A 170 -10.35 -10.27 9.92
N ILE A 171 -9.15 -10.86 9.85
CA ILE A 171 -8.08 -10.53 8.91
C ILE A 171 -7.76 -11.78 8.09
N GLU A 172 -7.64 -11.62 6.78
CA GLU A 172 -6.98 -12.58 5.90
C GLU A 172 -5.52 -12.16 5.74
N LEU A 173 -4.61 -13.04 6.11
CA LEU A 173 -3.19 -12.87 5.90
C LEU A 173 -2.77 -13.79 4.77
N VAL A 174 -2.08 -13.25 3.76
CA VAL A 174 -1.65 -14.04 2.60
C VAL A 174 -0.16 -13.81 2.33
N LEU A 175 0.55 -14.91 2.03
CA LEU A 175 1.92 -14.88 1.55
C LEU A 175 1.93 -15.30 0.09
N ASP A 176 2.27 -14.36 -0.79
CA ASP A 176 2.41 -14.58 -2.22
C ASP A 176 3.86 -14.80 -2.59
N GLN A 177 4.15 -15.94 -3.22
CA GLN A 177 5.49 -16.31 -3.68
C GLN A 177 5.46 -16.81 -5.12
N GLY A 178 6.21 -16.14 -5.99
CA GLY A 178 6.26 -16.44 -7.42
C GLY A 178 7.00 -15.39 -8.21
N GLU A 179 6.42 -14.95 -9.33
CA GLU A 179 7.05 -13.99 -10.22
C GLU A 179 6.04 -13.01 -10.85
N VAL A 180 6.57 -11.87 -11.28
CA VAL A 180 5.92 -10.93 -12.21
C VAL A 180 6.72 -10.95 -13.49
N SER A 181 6.08 -11.16 -14.64
CA SER A 181 6.77 -11.36 -15.91
C SER A 181 6.10 -10.62 -17.08
N THR A 182 6.95 -10.13 -17.97
CA THR A 182 6.62 -9.65 -19.32
C THR A 182 7.24 -10.60 -20.34
N ASP A 183 7.08 -10.33 -21.63
CA ASP A 183 7.75 -11.10 -22.69
C ASP A 183 9.27 -11.04 -22.60
N GLU A 184 9.85 -9.97 -22.02
CA GLU A 184 11.29 -9.70 -22.03
C GLU A 184 11.96 -9.81 -20.66
N HIS A 185 11.21 -9.60 -19.58
CA HIS A 185 11.75 -9.48 -18.22
C HIS A 185 10.89 -10.20 -17.19
N SER A 186 11.52 -10.67 -16.12
CA SER A 186 10.82 -11.15 -14.93
C SER A 186 11.52 -10.70 -13.65
N ILE A 187 10.76 -10.59 -12.57
CA ILE A 187 11.25 -10.36 -11.20
C ILE A 187 10.52 -11.27 -10.23
N ASP A 188 11.21 -11.63 -9.17
CA ASP A 188 10.63 -12.40 -8.08
C ASP A 188 9.53 -11.63 -7.37
N LEU A 189 8.48 -12.34 -6.99
CA LEU A 189 7.40 -11.87 -6.14
C LEU A 189 7.47 -12.57 -4.79
N LEU A 190 7.66 -11.81 -3.74
CA LEU A 190 7.52 -12.28 -2.36
C LEU A 190 6.95 -11.15 -1.52
N GLU A 191 5.69 -11.26 -1.14
CA GLU A 191 5.02 -10.26 -0.32
C GLU A 191 3.99 -10.88 0.62
N LEU A 192 3.78 -10.23 1.74
CA LEU A 192 2.78 -10.55 2.73
C LEU A 192 1.72 -9.46 2.69
N GLU A 193 0.44 -9.82 2.59
CA GLU A 193 -0.69 -8.90 2.63
C GLU A 193 -1.56 -9.25 3.82
N LEU A 194 -2.00 -8.24 4.56
CA LEU A 194 -2.98 -8.35 5.63
C LEU A 194 -4.23 -7.60 5.15
N GLU A 195 -5.30 -8.31 4.86
CA GLU A 195 -6.55 -7.74 4.36
C GLU A 195 -7.62 -7.78 5.45
N LEU A 196 -8.27 -6.64 5.67
CA LEU A 196 -9.38 -6.55 6.60
C LEU A 196 -10.65 -7.12 5.96
N LYS A 197 -11.13 -8.25 6.48
CA LYS A 197 -12.42 -8.82 6.05
C LYS A 197 -13.58 -8.27 6.87
N GLN A 198 -13.34 -7.94 8.13
CA GLN A 198 -14.35 -7.36 9.05
C GLN A 198 -13.65 -6.67 10.22
N GLY A 199 -14.26 -5.62 10.76
CA GLY A 199 -13.86 -5.00 12.03
C GLY A 199 -13.01 -3.75 11.87
N GLN A 200 -11.96 -3.63 12.67
CA GLN A 200 -11.22 -2.39 12.86
C GLN A 200 -9.86 -2.40 12.12
N PRO A 201 -9.57 -1.40 11.25
CA PRO A 201 -8.29 -1.32 10.51
C PRO A 201 -7.05 -1.24 11.42
N GLU A 202 -7.18 -0.73 12.64
CA GLU A 202 -6.10 -0.64 13.62
C GLU A 202 -5.45 -1.99 13.92
N VAL A 203 -6.24 -3.08 13.86
CA VAL A 203 -5.77 -4.44 14.14
C VAL A 203 -4.78 -4.91 13.07
N LEU A 204 -4.87 -4.40 11.83
CA LEU A 204 -3.88 -4.68 10.78
C LEU A 204 -2.48 -4.22 11.22
N PHE A 205 -2.36 -2.99 11.74
CA PHE A 205 -1.08 -2.47 12.24
C PHE A 205 -0.59 -3.26 13.44
N GLN A 206 -1.47 -3.64 14.37
CA GLN A 206 -1.10 -4.42 15.55
C GLN A 206 -0.53 -5.79 15.16
N VAL A 207 -1.19 -6.49 14.24
CA VAL A 207 -0.72 -7.80 13.73
C VAL A 207 0.59 -7.62 12.96
N ALA A 208 0.69 -6.62 12.09
CA ALA A 208 1.89 -6.34 11.33
C ALA A 208 3.09 -6.01 12.26
N GLN A 209 2.86 -5.25 13.34
CA GLN A 209 3.90 -4.94 14.33
C GLN A 209 4.37 -6.21 15.07
N GLN A 210 3.46 -7.09 15.46
CA GLN A 210 3.81 -8.37 16.09
C GLN A 210 4.65 -9.26 15.17
N LEU A 211 4.39 -9.23 13.86
CA LEU A 211 5.21 -9.92 12.85
C LEU A 211 6.59 -9.25 12.71
N ALA A 212 6.65 -7.91 12.65
CA ALA A 212 7.89 -7.15 12.55
C ALA A 212 8.80 -7.32 13.76
N ASP A 213 8.25 -7.61 14.94
CA ASP A 213 9.03 -7.92 16.14
C ASP A 213 9.80 -9.24 16.03
N GLN A 214 9.37 -10.13 15.16
CA GLN A 214 9.92 -11.47 15.02
C GLN A 214 10.64 -11.71 13.68
N CYS A 215 10.24 -11.00 12.63
CA CYS A 215 10.72 -11.17 11.27
C CYS A 215 11.06 -9.81 10.66
N PRO A 216 12.21 -9.63 10.00
CA PRO A 216 12.47 -8.46 9.19
C PRO A 216 11.44 -8.34 8.07
N VAL A 217 10.63 -7.30 8.14
CA VAL A 217 9.64 -6.93 7.12
C VAL A 217 9.71 -5.43 6.87
N LEU A 218 9.26 -4.97 5.73
CA LEU A 218 9.16 -3.56 5.40
C LEU A 218 7.75 -3.28 4.87
N MET A 219 7.12 -2.22 5.32
CA MET A 219 5.87 -1.79 4.70
C MET A 219 6.08 -1.50 3.22
N SER A 220 5.19 -1.99 2.37
CA SER A 220 5.26 -1.87 0.92
C SER A 220 4.07 -1.07 0.39
N ASP A 221 4.38 -0.06 -0.42
CA ASP A 221 3.41 0.73 -1.17
C ASP A 221 3.32 0.28 -2.64
N ILE A 222 4.13 -0.69 -3.06
CA ILE A 222 4.25 -1.10 -4.45
C ILE A 222 3.35 -2.29 -4.74
N SER A 223 2.37 -2.10 -5.62
CA SER A 223 1.45 -3.18 -6.00
C SER A 223 2.06 -4.14 -7.04
N LYS A 224 1.51 -5.37 -7.17
CA LYS A 224 1.85 -6.32 -8.23
C LYS A 224 1.67 -5.72 -9.63
N ALA A 225 0.61 -4.92 -9.82
CA ALA A 225 0.38 -4.22 -11.08
C ALA A 225 1.49 -3.22 -11.37
N GLU A 226 1.86 -2.40 -10.39
CA GLU A 226 2.94 -1.43 -10.52
C GLU A 226 4.29 -2.08 -10.85
N ARG A 227 4.60 -3.24 -10.26
CA ARG A 227 5.79 -4.02 -10.60
C ARG A 227 5.79 -4.44 -12.07
N GLY A 228 4.64 -4.89 -12.60
CA GLY A 228 4.49 -5.24 -14.00
C GLY A 228 4.69 -4.06 -14.94
N TYR A 229 4.08 -2.92 -14.64
CA TYR A 229 4.32 -1.68 -15.41
C TYR A 229 5.78 -1.22 -15.32
N GLY A 230 6.43 -1.36 -14.16
CA GLY A 230 7.86 -1.07 -13.99
C GLY A 230 8.75 -1.95 -14.87
N LEU A 231 8.41 -3.23 -15.07
CA LEU A 231 9.11 -4.12 -16.01
C LEU A 231 8.91 -3.69 -17.46
N LEU A 232 7.69 -3.31 -17.85
CA LEU A 232 7.42 -2.77 -19.19
C LEU A 232 8.21 -1.50 -19.48
N ALA A 233 8.42 -0.64 -18.49
CA ALA A 233 9.22 0.59 -18.61
C ALA A 233 10.71 0.31 -18.90
N ARG A 234 11.20 -0.90 -18.64
CA ARG A 234 12.58 -1.33 -18.99
C ARG A 234 12.69 -1.78 -20.45
N SER A 235 11.57 -2.11 -21.08
CA SER A 235 11.52 -2.53 -22.46
C SER A 235 11.61 -1.34 -23.42
N THR A 236 12.35 -1.51 -24.52
CA THR A 236 12.40 -0.51 -25.59
C THR A 236 11.10 -0.38 -26.37
N ARG A 237 10.17 -1.35 -26.22
CA ARG A 237 8.89 -1.40 -26.91
C ARG A 237 7.87 -0.41 -26.35
N TYR A 238 8.00 -0.07 -25.06
CA TYR A 238 7.08 0.81 -24.35
C TYR A 238 7.74 2.13 -23.98
N VAL A 239 7.91 3.01 -24.94
CA VAL A 239 8.51 4.33 -24.76
C VAL A 239 7.50 5.26 -24.08
N GLY A 240 7.89 5.87 -22.97
CA GLY A 240 7.07 6.89 -22.28
C GLY A 240 6.40 6.44 -20.99
N ILE A 241 6.54 5.19 -20.58
CA ILE A 241 6.16 4.79 -19.23
C ILE A 241 7.10 5.50 -18.25
N LYS A 242 6.55 6.30 -17.34
CA LYS A 242 7.35 6.99 -16.33
C LYS A 242 8.05 5.96 -15.44
N LYS A 243 9.39 6.05 -15.36
CA LYS A 243 10.17 5.26 -14.39
C LYS A 243 10.01 5.77 -12.96
N ASP A 244 9.65 7.03 -12.81
CA ASP A 244 9.52 7.67 -11.50
C ASP A 244 8.08 7.54 -11.00
N TRP A 245 7.89 6.59 -10.12
CA TRP A 245 6.66 6.39 -9.35
C TRP A 245 6.59 7.30 -8.11
N ALA A 246 7.53 8.22 -7.96
CA ALA A 246 7.41 9.30 -6.98
C ALA A 246 6.15 10.08 -7.33
N GLY A 247 5.13 10.00 -6.47
CA GLY A 247 3.94 10.79 -6.61
C GLY A 247 4.28 12.28 -6.72
N GLU A 248 3.42 13.06 -7.33
CA GLU A 248 3.58 14.52 -7.34
C GLU A 248 3.63 15.01 -5.89
N ILE A 249 4.57 15.90 -5.59
CA ILE A 249 4.66 16.54 -4.27
C ILE A 249 3.29 17.16 -3.97
N PRO A 250 2.66 16.82 -2.84
CA PRO A 250 1.34 17.33 -2.52
C PRO A 250 1.31 18.87 -2.54
N SER A 251 0.33 19.44 -3.20
CA SER A 251 0.05 20.86 -3.11
C SER A 251 -0.76 21.14 -1.84
N PHE A 252 -0.43 22.22 -1.16
CA PHE A 252 -1.17 22.66 0.02
C PHE A 252 -2.21 23.69 -0.36
N ASP A 253 -3.45 23.50 0.10
CA ASP A 253 -4.47 24.51 0.06
C ASP A 253 -4.33 25.43 1.31
N GLN A 254 -4.34 26.74 1.12
CA GLN A 254 -4.28 27.72 2.22
C GLN A 254 -5.47 27.61 3.20
N GLN A 255 -6.55 26.95 2.79
CA GLN A 255 -7.73 26.71 3.63
C GLN A 255 -7.62 25.40 4.44
N GLN A 256 -6.65 24.56 4.13
CA GLN A 256 -6.43 23.29 4.81
C GLN A 256 -5.87 23.54 6.22
N ASP A 257 -6.34 22.80 7.21
CA ASP A 257 -5.79 22.89 8.56
C ASP A 257 -4.37 22.29 8.60
N VAL A 258 -3.58 22.74 9.57
CA VAL A 258 -2.16 22.38 9.68
C VAL A 258 -1.94 20.90 9.91
N ILE A 259 -2.81 20.24 10.69
CA ILE A 259 -2.72 18.82 10.97
C ILE A 259 -2.94 18.03 9.66
N SER A 260 -3.92 18.40 8.88
CA SER A 260 -4.20 17.79 7.57
C SER A 260 -3.04 18.00 6.60
N CYS A 261 -2.45 19.19 6.55
CA CYS A 261 -1.25 19.46 5.75
C CYS A 261 -0.08 18.59 6.19
N PHE A 262 0.18 18.51 7.50
CA PHE A 262 1.23 17.68 8.06
C PHE A 262 1.02 16.19 7.71
N LYS A 263 -0.18 15.66 7.93
CA LYS A 263 -0.51 14.26 7.62
C LYS A 263 -0.24 13.94 6.14
N THR A 264 -0.69 14.82 5.25
CA THR A 264 -0.49 14.67 3.81
C THR A 264 1.00 14.61 3.47
N PHE A 265 1.77 15.56 4.00
CA PHE A 265 3.20 15.63 3.70
C PHE A 265 4.00 14.53 4.37
N PHE A 266 3.71 14.21 5.63
CA PHE A 266 4.38 13.13 6.35
C PHE A 266 4.08 11.77 5.69
N SER A 267 2.83 11.51 5.31
CA SER A 267 2.44 10.29 4.59
C SER A 267 3.18 10.18 3.25
N PHE A 268 3.26 11.27 2.49
CA PHE A 268 3.99 11.32 1.23
C PHE A 268 5.48 11.00 1.42
N GLN A 269 6.14 11.61 2.41
CA GLN A 269 7.56 11.37 2.69
C GLN A 269 7.82 9.95 3.18
N LEU A 270 6.95 9.42 4.04
CA LEU A 270 7.05 8.05 4.53
C LEU A 270 6.88 7.04 3.39
N SER A 271 5.88 7.22 2.53
CA SER A 271 5.68 6.40 1.33
C SER A 271 6.88 6.49 0.39
N SER A 272 7.40 7.70 0.15
CA SER A 272 8.59 7.90 -0.68
C SER A 272 9.83 7.17 -0.12
N LEU A 273 10.03 7.20 1.20
CA LEU A 273 11.11 6.45 1.86
C LEU A 273 10.92 4.93 1.70
N GLN A 274 9.71 4.42 1.97
CA GLN A 274 9.39 3.00 1.83
C GLN A 274 9.66 2.52 0.41
N ARG A 275 9.23 3.28 -0.59
CA ARG A 275 9.46 2.97 -2.01
C ARG A 275 10.94 3.01 -2.36
N SER A 276 11.70 4.01 -1.90
CA SER A 276 13.15 4.08 -2.13
C SER A 276 13.89 2.89 -1.51
N LEU A 277 13.51 2.48 -0.29
CA LEU A 277 14.06 1.28 0.37
C LEU A 277 13.71 0.01 -0.42
N GLU A 278 12.47 -0.13 -0.87
CA GLU A 278 12.02 -1.30 -1.64
C GLU A 278 12.70 -1.38 -3.02
N TYR A 279 12.82 -0.25 -3.73
CA TYR A 279 13.54 -0.20 -5.02
C TYR A 279 15.03 -0.49 -4.87
N SER A 280 15.67 -0.07 -3.77
CA SER A 280 17.09 -0.38 -3.54
C SER A 280 17.39 -1.88 -3.42
N ILE A 281 16.38 -2.69 -3.08
CA ILE A 281 16.49 -4.16 -3.01
C ILE A 281 16.42 -4.79 -4.41
N TRP A 282 15.70 -4.16 -5.35
CA TRP A 282 15.47 -4.74 -6.69
C TRP A 282 16.44 -4.24 -7.76
N ASP A 283 16.94 -3.04 -7.58
CA ASP A 283 17.74 -2.34 -8.57
C ASP A 283 18.96 -1.78 -7.85
N ASP A 284 20.12 -2.33 -8.10
CA ASP A 284 21.42 -2.00 -7.47
C ASP A 284 21.85 -0.55 -7.82
N GLN A 285 20.91 0.40 -7.81
CA GLN A 285 21.12 1.79 -8.20
C GLN A 285 21.46 2.63 -6.96
N HIS A 286 22.67 3.15 -6.92
CA HIS A 286 23.19 4.03 -5.87
C HIS A 286 22.33 5.28 -5.61
N ASP A 287 21.59 5.77 -6.61
CA ASP A 287 20.71 6.94 -6.50
C ASP A 287 19.57 6.75 -5.51
N GLN A 288 19.08 5.53 -5.35
CA GLN A 288 17.98 5.22 -4.42
C GLN A 288 18.42 5.35 -2.94
N GLN A 289 19.66 5.05 -2.63
CA GLN A 289 20.20 5.22 -1.26
C GLN A 289 20.32 6.70 -0.88
N ALA A 290 20.80 7.55 -1.81
CA ALA A 290 20.87 8.98 -1.59
C ALA A 290 19.48 9.60 -1.42
N GLN A 291 18.50 9.12 -2.20
CA GLN A 291 17.11 9.54 -2.09
C GLN A 291 16.51 9.12 -0.74
N ALA A 292 16.73 7.89 -0.31
CA ALA A 292 16.27 7.41 0.99
C ALA A 292 16.86 8.24 2.16
N ALA A 293 18.15 8.57 2.11
CA ALA A 293 18.78 9.43 3.11
C ALA A 293 18.12 10.82 3.20
N SER A 294 17.79 11.42 2.04
CA SER A 294 17.07 12.70 2.00
C SER A 294 15.66 12.59 2.60
N GLN A 295 14.94 11.49 2.33
CA GLN A 295 13.61 11.23 2.89
C GLN A 295 13.65 11.07 4.42
N ILE A 296 14.66 10.37 4.95
CA ILE A 296 14.87 10.22 6.40
C ILE A 296 15.05 11.58 7.05
N MET A 297 15.90 12.43 6.47
CA MET A 297 16.15 13.78 7.00
C MET A 297 14.87 14.62 7.00
N LEU A 298 14.06 14.55 5.95
CA LEU A 298 12.78 15.27 5.87
C LEU A 298 11.79 14.75 6.92
N LEU A 299 11.67 13.44 7.11
CA LEU A 299 10.81 12.87 8.16
C LEU A 299 11.27 13.30 9.56
N HIS A 300 12.59 13.30 9.82
CA HIS A 300 13.15 13.77 11.06
C HIS A 300 12.79 15.23 11.34
N ASN A 301 12.95 16.12 10.35
CA ASN A 301 12.62 17.52 10.48
C ASN A 301 11.13 17.74 10.75
N LEU A 302 10.26 16.98 10.06
CA LEU A 302 8.81 17.03 10.29
C LEU A 302 8.45 16.61 11.71
N LEU A 303 9.01 15.50 12.21
CA LEU A 303 8.78 15.05 13.58
C LEU A 303 9.32 16.07 14.59
N SER A 304 10.46 16.73 14.30
CA SER A 304 11.03 17.77 15.16
C SER A 304 10.09 18.95 15.32
N LEU A 305 9.43 19.38 14.26
CA LEU A 305 8.43 20.46 14.31
C LEU A 305 7.26 20.11 15.24
N PHE A 306 6.86 18.84 15.26
CA PHE A 306 5.74 18.35 16.06
C PHE A 306 6.14 17.90 17.48
N ALA A 307 7.41 17.62 17.74
CA ALA A 307 7.89 17.16 19.04
C ALA A 307 7.69 18.20 20.16
N HIS A 308 7.51 19.48 19.80
CA HIS A 308 7.25 20.57 20.74
C HIS A 308 5.75 20.80 21.01
N ILE A 309 4.87 20.04 20.35
CA ILE A 309 3.43 20.15 20.52
C ILE A 309 2.96 19.06 21.46
N ASP A 310 2.51 19.44 22.66
CA ASP A 310 2.11 18.49 23.73
C ASP A 310 0.99 17.52 23.34
N CYS A 311 0.26 17.78 22.25
CA CYS A 311 -0.83 16.92 21.77
C CYS A 311 -0.33 15.68 20.99
N LEU A 312 0.97 15.50 20.78
CA LEU A 312 1.53 14.40 20.00
C LEU A 312 2.56 13.61 20.85
N PRO A 313 2.09 12.81 21.82
CA PRO A 313 2.96 12.21 22.84
C PRO A 313 4.07 11.32 22.28
N ASP A 314 3.81 10.68 21.13
CA ASP A 314 4.76 9.71 20.56
C ASP A 314 5.72 10.30 19.52
N ALA A 315 5.56 11.57 19.11
CA ALA A 315 6.43 12.19 18.10
C ALA A 315 7.91 12.17 18.50
N GLN A 316 8.23 12.44 19.77
CA GLN A 316 9.59 12.38 20.29
C GLN A 316 10.17 10.95 20.33
N LEU A 317 9.29 9.96 20.59
CA LEU A 317 9.70 8.54 20.55
C LEU A 317 10.04 8.13 19.12
N LEU A 318 9.17 8.44 18.17
CA LEU A 318 9.38 8.17 16.75
C LEU A 318 10.63 8.87 16.21
N GLN A 319 10.88 10.11 16.63
CA GLN A 319 12.10 10.85 16.26
C GLN A 319 13.36 10.11 16.72
N ARG A 320 13.41 9.65 17.97
CA ARG A 320 14.55 8.87 18.48
C ARG A 320 14.72 7.54 17.75
N GLN A 321 13.62 6.87 17.41
CA GLN A 321 13.68 5.63 16.63
C GLN A 321 14.19 5.89 15.21
N LEU A 322 13.80 7.01 14.60
CA LEU A 322 14.28 7.43 13.28
C LEU A 322 15.78 7.75 13.31
N ASP A 323 16.26 8.43 14.36
CA ASP A 323 17.69 8.69 14.57
C ASP A 323 18.50 7.38 14.68
N GLN A 324 17.99 6.41 15.42
CA GLN A 324 18.63 5.09 15.53
C GLN A 324 18.64 4.36 14.18
N ALA A 325 17.51 4.39 13.46
CA ALA A 325 17.38 3.73 12.16
C ALA A 325 18.28 4.39 11.10
N SER A 326 18.49 5.71 11.15
CA SER A 326 19.36 6.43 10.22
C SER A 326 20.83 6.02 10.30
N GLN A 327 21.25 5.41 11.42
CA GLN A 327 22.59 4.87 11.61
C GLN A 327 22.73 3.41 11.12
N ALA A 328 21.61 2.75 10.82
CA ALA A 328 21.60 1.38 10.31
C ALA A 328 21.74 1.36 8.78
N PRO A 329 22.25 0.26 8.20
CA PRO A 329 22.21 0.08 6.75
C PRO A 329 20.78 0.23 6.22
N LEU A 330 20.65 0.86 5.04
CA LEU A 330 19.37 1.01 4.32
C LEU A 330 19.02 -0.32 3.62
N GLU A 331 18.82 -1.34 4.40
CA GLU A 331 18.44 -2.68 3.95
C GLU A 331 17.19 -3.15 4.68
N LEU A 332 16.57 -4.21 4.18
CA LEU A 332 15.45 -4.85 4.86
C LEU A 332 15.91 -5.34 6.23
N SER A 333 15.52 -4.64 7.28
CA SER A 333 15.87 -4.97 8.66
C SER A 333 14.64 -4.86 9.56
N ARG A 334 14.73 -5.52 10.71
CA ARG A 334 13.68 -5.46 11.73
C ARG A 334 13.43 -4.03 12.21
N LEU A 335 14.50 -3.25 12.35
CA LEU A 335 14.45 -1.86 12.82
C LEU A 335 13.61 -0.98 11.85
N TRP A 336 13.89 -1.06 10.55
CA TRP A 336 13.15 -0.30 9.53
C TRP A 336 11.69 -0.73 9.42
N GLY A 337 11.42 -2.04 9.54
CA GLY A 337 10.06 -2.56 9.55
C GLY A 337 9.25 -2.05 10.73
N GLN A 338 9.80 -2.16 11.94
CA GLN A 338 9.17 -1.67 13.16
C GLN A 338 8.92 -0.17 13.11
N LEU A 339 9.90 0.62 12.65
CA LEU A 339 9.79 2.06 12.54
C LEU A 339 8.72 2.48 11.52
N SER A 340 8.72 1.88 10.33
CA SER A 340 7.73 2.21 9.29
C SER A 340 6.30 1.92 9.75
N LEU A 341 6.08 0.80 10.43
CA LEU A 341 4.80 0.43 11.02
C LEU A 341 4.40 1.37 12.17
N ALA A 342 5.34 1.72 13.05
CA ALA A 342 5.09 2.67 14.14
C ALA A 342 4.69 4.05 13.60
N CYS A 343 5.40 4.56 12.59
CA CYS A 343 5.05 5.81 11.91
C CYS A 343 3.68 5.73 11.24
N GLY A 344 3.38 4.61 10.56
CA GLY A 344 2.09 4.39 9.91
C GLY A 344 0.94 4.36 10.90
N TYR A 345 1.09 3.61 11.98
CA TYR A 345 0.08 3.51 13.04
C TYR A 345 -0.15 4.84 13.75
N TRP A 346 0.93 5.55 14.08
CA TRP A 346 0.87 6.88 14.67
C TRP A 346 0.12 7.86 13.76
N LEU A 347 0.48 7.90 12.47
CA LEU A 347 -0.15 8.77 11.49
C LEU A 347 -1.65 8.43 11.30
N PHE A 348 -2.00 7.14 11.33
CA PHE A 348 -3.37 6.66 11.25
C PHE A 348 -4.22 7.17 12.43
N ASN A 349 -3.66 7.16 13.65
CA ASN A 349 -4.36 7.61 14.85
C ASN A 349 -4.33 9.13 15.07
N LEU A 350 -3.43 9.86 14.39
CA LEU A 350 -3.20 11.29 14.62
C LEU A 350 -4.48 12.15 14.59
N SER A 351 -5.44 11.83 13.72
CA SER A 351 -6.71 12.58 13.67
C SER A 351 -7.63 12.32 14.87
N LYS A 352 -7.53 11.14 15.49
CA LYS A 352 -8.33 10.78 16.66
C LYS A 352 -7.82 11.50 17.90
N ASP A 353 -6.49 11.59 18.03
CA ASP A 353 -5.83 12.17 19.19
C ASP A 353 -5.80 13.70 19.14
N CYS A 354 -5.74 14.29 17.94
CA CYS A 354 -5.66 15.74 17.77
C CYS A 354 -7.02 16.45 17.75
N ALA A 355 -8.13 15.75 17.72
CA ALA A 355 -9.48 16.35 17.73
C ALA A 355 -9.76 17.19 19.00
N ALA A 356 -9.00 16.97 20.08
CA ALA A 356 -9.12 17.70 21.35
C ALA A 356 -8.14 18.90 21.46
N PHE A 357 -7.28 19.14 20.46
CA PHE A 357 -6.24 20.17 20.53
C PHE A 357 -6.61 21.40 19.69
N GLU A 358 -6.80 22.54 20.36
CA GLU A 358 -6.97 23.84 19.71
C GLU A 358 -5.63 24.59 19.65
N MET A 359 -4.99 24.60 18.48
CA MET A 359 -3.86 25.48 18.21
C MET A 359 -4.30 26.92 18.09
N THR A 360 -3.50 27.84 18.62
CA THR A 360 -3.69 29.26 18.39
C THR A 360 -3.50 29.60 16.90
N LYS A 361 -4.07 30.72 16.46
CA LYS A 361 -3.93 31.16 15.07
C LYS A 361 -2.48 31.38 14.66
N ASP A 362 -1.63 31.88 15.56
CA ASP A 362 -0.22 32.15 15.30
C ASP A 362 0.60 30.84 15.19
N GLU A 363 0.31 29.85 16.03
CA GLU A 363 0.91 28.51 15.93
C GLU A 363 0.56 27.82 14.61
N LYS A 364 -0.72 27.92 14.18
CA LYS A 364 -1.15 27.38 12.87
C LYS A 364 -0.40 28.03 11.70
N ILE A 365 -0.26 29.37 11.72
CA ILE A 365 0.45 30.11 10.67
C ILE A 365 1.93 29.72 10.66
N SER A 366 2.58 29.68 11.82
CA SER A 366 3.99 29.31 11.94
C SER A 366 4.25 27.91 11.42
N MET A 367 3.42 26.95 11.81
CA MET A 367 3.57 25.56 11.41
C MET A 367 3.29 25.35 9.92
N HIS A 368 2.24 25.99 9.39
CA HIS A 368 1.96 25.95 7.96
C HIS A 368 3.15 26.46 7.14
N PHE A 369 3.74 27.59 7.55
CA PHE A 369 4.94 28.14 6.92
C PHE A 369 6.11 27.15 6.94
N HIS A 370 6.40 26.51 8.08
CA HIS A 370 7.50 25.53 8.18
C HIS A 370 7.28 24.29 7.31
N VAL A 371 6.08 23.73 7.31
CA VAL A 371 5.72 22.58 6.45
C VAL A 371 5.87 22.96 4.97
N GLU A 372 5.45 24.17 4.58
CA GLU A 372 5.59 24.66 3.22
C GLU A 372 7.05 24.87 2.81
N GLN A 373 7.93 25.34 3.72
CA GLN A 373 9.36 25.47 3.45
C GLN A 373 10.01 24.09 3.27
N LEU A 374 9.70 23.13 4.13
CA LEU A 374 10.20 21.75 3.99
C LEU A 374 9.73 21.10 2.69
N ALA A 375 8.48 21.34 2.28
CA ALA A 375 7.96 20.84 1.01
C ALA A 375 8.72 21.41 -0.20
N LYS A 376 9.22 22.64 -0.10
CA LYS A 376 10.03 23.29 -1.14
C LYS A 376 11.52 22.90 -1.08
N GLY A 377 11.93 22.04 -0.15
CA GLY A 377 13.33 21.64 0.04
C GLY A 377 14.21 22.77 0.59
N ILE A 378 13.62 23.79 1.21
CA ILE A 378 14.35 24.88 1.84
C ILE A 378 14.63 24.48 3.30
N PRO A 379 15.89 24.42 3.77
CA PRO A 379 16.21 24.16 5.16
C PRO A 379 15.55 25.20 6.06
N SER A 380 14.86 24.76 7.10
CA SER A 380 14.20 25.62 8.09
C SER A 380 15.21 26.32 9.00
#